data_6f3ebcf949af7eb569a32ed9b706930c
#
_entry.id   6f3ebcf949af7eb569a32ed9b706930c
#
_cell.length_a   1.000
_cell.length_b   1.000
_cell.length_c   1.000
_cell.angle_alpha   90.00
_cell.angle_beta   90.00
_cell.angle_gamma   90.00
#
_symmetry.space_group_name_H-M   'P 1'
#
loop_
_entity.id
_entity.type
_entity.pdbx_description
1 polymer ?
#
loop_
_entity_poly.entity_id
_entity_poly.type
_entity_poly.pdbx_seq_one_letter_code
_entity_poly.pdbx_strand_id
1 'polypeptide(L)'
;MEEKLSKEITLSVNMNANVLYDYLVYHAYSTASGILGTCFGALGVLAFLAQPGVDRVMYLILGVVLIFYVPVSLKLRSMQLMQFTEAYKKPLDYVLNSEGITVSQGEVSQTIEWDKCVKAVSTRQSIVLYTGKNNASIFPRKQLGDKLPALVAVFAENMDPKKVRIRY
;
A
#
# COMPACT_ATOMS: atom_id res chain seq x y z
N MET A 1 -22.44 21.12 25.39
CA MET A 1 -22.49 19.77 24.78
C MET A 1 -22.49 20.02 23.29
N GLU A 2 -21.29 20.23 22.70
CA GLU A 2 -21.13 20.50 21.27
C GLU A 2 -21.42 19.20 20.52
N GLU A 3 -22.44 19.26 19.71
CA GLU A 3 -22.79 18.22 18.75
C GLU A 3 -21.64 18.07 17.76
N LYS A 4 -20.78 17.08 18.00
CA LYS A 4 -19.69 16.70 17.11
C LYS A 4 -20.33 16.19 15.81
N LEU A 5 -20.58 17.11 14.88
CA LEU A 5 -20.99 16.74 13.51
C LEU A 5 -19.92 15.79 12.97
N SER A 6 -20.18 14.50 13.10
CA SER A 6 -19.32 13.48 12.52
C SER A 6 -19.39 13.66 11.01
N LYS A 7 -18.33 14.25 10.43
CA LYS A 7 -18.20 14.36 8.98
C LYS A 7 -18.10 12.95 8.41
N GLU A 8 -19.26 12.45 8.00
CA GLU A 8 -19.31 11.21 7.23
C GLU A 8 -18.70 11.45 5.85
N ILE A 9 -17.75 10.62 5.47
CA ILE A 9 -17.10 10.68 4.15
C ILE A 9 -17.44 9.39 3.41
N THR A 10 -18.10 9.55 2.28
CA THR A 10 -18.36 8.45 1.35
C THR A 10 -17.41 8.53 0.17
N LEU A 11 -16.74 7.41 -0.13
CA LEU A 11 -15.79 7.26 -1.21
C LEU A 11 -16.08 5.98 -1.98
N SER A 12 -16.12 6.06 -3.30
CA SER A 12 -16.13 4.88 -4.16
C SER A 12 -14.77 4.71 -4.82
N VAL A 13 -14.16 3.57 -4.64
CA VAL A 13 -12.78 3.29 -5.05
C VAL A 13 -12.74 2.17 -6.08
N ASN A 14 -12.18 2.48 -7.24
CA ASN A 14 -11.86 1.51 -8.27
C ASN A 14 -10.38 1.15 -8.20
N MET A 15 -10.09 -0.14 -7.96
CA MET A 15 -8.72 -0.62 -7.95
C MET A 15 -8.17 -0.77 -9.37
N ASN A 16 -6.85 -0.60 -9.50
CA ASN A 16 -6.13 -0.94 -10.73
C ASN A 16 -4.75 -1.52 -10.40
N ALA A 17 -4.16 -2.21 -11.38
CA ALA A 17 -2.89 -2.90 -11.18
C ALA A 17 -1.74 -1.97 -10.74
N ASN A 18 -1.73 -0.71 -11.16
CA ASN A 18 -0.66 0.23 -10.79
C ASN A 18 -0.77 0.69 -9.33
N VAL A 19 -1.99 0.98 -8.87
CA VAL A 19 -2.28 1.31 -7.47
C VAL A 19 -1.94 0.13 -6.56
N LEU A 20 -2.35 -1.08 -6.96
CA LEU A 20 -2.05 -2.29 -6.21
C LEU A 20 -0.53 -2.59 -6.19
N TYR A 21 0.16 -2.38 -7.31
CA TYR A 21 1.61 -2.50 -7.40
C TYR A 21 2.32 -1.53 -6.45
N ASP A 22 1.91 -0.25 -6.44
CA ASP A 22 2.46 0.79 -5.57
C ASP A 22 2.32 0.40 -4.08
N TYR A 23 1.16 -0.11 -3.68
CA TYR A 23 0.94 -0.67 -2.34
C TYR A 23 1.85 -1.86 -2.04
N LEU A 24 1.94 -2.83 -2.96
CA LEU A 24 2.75 -4.04 -2.77
C LEU A 24 4.24 -3.70 -2.63
N VAL A 25 4.75 -2.77 -3.44
CA VAL A 25 6.12 -2.28 -3.35
C VAL A 25 6.35 -1.60 -1.99
N TYR A 26 5.48 -0.67 -1.60
CA TYR A 26 5.59 -0.03 -0.30
C TYR A 26 5.58 -1.05 0.84
N HIS A 27 4.68 -2.02 0.80
CA HIS A 27 4.57 -3.06 1.82
C HIS A 27 5.84 -3.93 1.87
N ALA A 28 6.33 -4.40 0.72
CA ALA A 28 7.54 -5.23 0.63
C ALA A 28 8.78 -4.51 1.17
N TYR A 29 9.02 -3.27 0.73
CA TYR A 29 10.17 -2.47 1.17
C TYR A 29 10.01 -1.82 2.56
N SER A 30 8.83 -1.95 3.17
CA SER A 30 8.63 -1.62 4.59
C SER A 30 9.01 -2.79 5.52
N THR A 31 9.40 -3.93 4.96
CA THR A 31 9.84 -5.13 5.69
C THR A 31 11.32 -5.42 5.43
N ALA A 32 11.98 -6.04 6.39
CA ALA A 32 13.40 -6.38 6.27
C ALA A 32 13.69 -7.29 5.07
N SER A 33 12.80 -8.23 4.75
CA SER A 33 13.00 -9.18 3.65
C SER A 33 13.07 -8.52 2.28
N GLY A 34 12.24 -7.50 2.02
CA GLY A 34 12.29 -6.75 0.75
C GLY A 34 13.57 -5.94 0.58
N ILE A 35 14.08 -5.36 1.67
CA ILE A 35 15.32 -4.60 1.67
C ILE A 35 16.52 -5.52 1.47
N LEU A 36 16.58 -6.67 2.18
CA LEU A 36 17.70 -7.61 2.12
C LEU A 36 17.96 -8.11 0.71
N GLY A 37 16.92 -8.48 -0.04
CA GLY A 37 17.08 -8.94 -1.43
C GLY A 37 17.79 -7.89 -2.31
N THR A 38 17.41 -6.63 -2.17
CA THR A 38 18.02 -5.51 -2.91
C THR A 38 19.46 -5.25 -2.44
N CYS A 39 19.75 -5.35 -1.14
CA CYS A 39 21.10 -5.22 -0.59
C CYS A 39 22.03 -6.31 -1.11
N PHE A 40 21.60 -7.58 -1.12
CA PHE A 40 22.40 -8.68 -1.69
C PHE A 40 22.64 -8.49 -3.19
N GLY A 41 21.65 -8.00 -3.92
CA GLY A 41 21.84 -7.67 -5.32
C GLY A 41 22.88 -6.56 -5.53
N ALA A 42 22.84 -5.50 -4.71
CA ALA A 42 23.84 -4.43 -4.75
C ALA A 42 25.26 -4.95 -4.42
N LEU A 43 25.38 -5.85 -3.43
CA LEU A 43 26.66 -6.51 -3.13
C LEU A 43 27.18 -7.33 -4.32
N GLY A 44 26.32 -8.01 -5.08
CA GLY A 44 26.72 -8.71 -6.30
C GLY A 44 27.29 -7.75 -7.35
N VAL A 45 26.65 -6.59 -7.57
CA VAL A 45 27.17 -5.56 -8.49
C VAL A 45 28.51 -5.01 -8.01
N LEU A 46 28.68 -4.76 -6.72
CA LEU A 46 29.94 -4.31 -6.13
C LEU A 46 31.04 -5.39 -6.27
N ALA A 47 30.71 -6.65 -6.07
CA ALA A 47 31.63 -7.76 -6.26
C ALA A 47 32.12 -7.84 -7.72
N PHE A 48 31.26 -7.60 -8.70
CA PHE A 48 31.66 -7.50 -10.10
C PHE A 48 32.73 -6.41 -10.33
N LEU A 49 32.62 -5.27 -9.64
CA LEU A 49 33.57 -4.17 -9.78
C LEU A 49 34.90 -4.44 -9.05
N ALA A 50 34.84 -5.20 -7.93
CA ALA A 50 36.02 -5.44 -7.07
C ALA A 50 36.84 -6.65 -7.49
N GLN A 51 36.24 -7.68 -8.12
CA GLN A 51 36.93 -8.92 -8.47
C GLN A 51 37.51 -8.88 -9.88
N PRO A 52 38.80 -9.24 -10.06
CA PRO A 52 39.37 -9.45 -11.38
C PRO A 52 38.95 -10.83 -11.93
N GLY A 53 38.97 -10.99 -13.26
CA GLY A 53 38.77 -12.28 -13.91
C GLY A 53 37.42 -12.40 -14.65
N VAL A 54 37.25 -13.52 -15.34
CA VAL A 54 36.08 -13.76 -16.21
C VAL A 54 34.82 -14.07 -15.38
N ASP A 55 34.99 -14.71 -14.23
CA ASP A 55 33.91 -15.15 -13.34
C ASP A 55 33.13 -13.99 -12.71
N ARG A 56 33.72 -12.78 -12.72
CA ARG A 56 33.05 -11.57 -12.20
C ARG A 56 31.72 -11.28 -12.88
N VAL A 57 31.53 -11.69 -14.13
CA VAL A 57 30.28 -11.48 -14.88
C VAL A 57 29.11 -12.21 -14.20
N MET A 58 29.38 -13.35 -13.56
CA MET A 58 28.34 -14.10 -12.83
C MET A 58 27.81 -13.29 -11.63
N TYR A 59 28.68 -12.56 -10.92
CA TYR A 59 28.26 -11.68 -9.82
C TYR A 59 27.36 -10.53 -10.32
N LEU A 60 27.66 -9.97 -11.51
CA LEU A 60 26.84 -8.94 -12.13
C LEU A 60 25.45 -9.49 -12.48
N ILE A 61 25.38 -10.64 -13.16
CA ILE A 61 24.13 -11.27 -13.56
C ILE A 61 23.28 -11.56 -12.32
N LEU A 62 23.87 -12.20 -11.30
CA LEU A 62 23.18 -12.53 -10.06
C LEU A 62 22.69 -11.26 -9.35
N GLY A 63 23.54 -10.23 -9.25
CA GLY A 63 23.22 -8.96 -8.64
C GLY A 63 22.05 -8.26 -9.32
N VAL A 64 22.07 -8.18 -10.64
CA VAL A 64 20.98 -7.58 -11.43
C VAL A 64 19.67 -8.38 -11.26
N VAL A 65 19.74 -9.71 -11.35
CA VAL A 65 18.56 -10.57 -11.15
C VAL A 65 17.95 -10.33 -9.77
N LEU A 66 18.75 -10.28 -8.70
CA LEU A 66 18.25 -10.07 -7.34
C LEU A 66 17.61 -8.68 -7.15
N ILE A 67 18.19 -7.63 -7.75
CA ILE A 67 17.65 -6.28 -7.67
C ILE A 67 16.27 -6.20 -8.35
N PHE A 68 16.15 -6.78 -9.54
CA PHE A 68 14.93 -6.68 -10.34
C PHE A 68 13.87 -7.73 -10.00
N TYR A 69 14.23 -8.82 -9.34
CA TYR A 69 13.33 -9.90 -8.98
C TYR A 69 12.11 -9.42 -8.17
N VAL A 70 12.35 -8.64 -7.11
CA VAL A 70 11.28 -8.15 -6.24
C VAL A 70 10.31 -7.24 -7.01
N PRO A 71 10.74 -6.14 -7.65
CA PRO A 71 9.80 -5.26 -8.35
C PRO A 71 9.08 -5.95 -9.51
N VAL A 72 9.75 -6.83 -10.26
CA VAL A 72 9.12 -7.55 -11.37
C VAL A 72 8.09 -8.55 -10.84
N SER A 73 8.42 -9.35 -9.84
CA SER A 73 7.49 -10.31 -9.24
C SER A 73 6.26 -9.63 -8.63
N LEU A 74 6.43 -8.47 -7.97
CA LEU A 74 5.32 -7.70 -7.43
C LEU A 74 4.43 -7.11 -8.54
N LYS A 75 5.03 -6.70 -9.66
CA LYS A 75 4.26 -6.23 -10.82
C LYS A 75 3.39 -7.33 -11.40
N LEU A 76 3.97 -8.51 -11.62
CA LEU A 76 3.22 -9.68 -12.09
C LEU A 76 2.10 -10.05 -11.09
N ARG A 77 2.42 -10.06 -9.79
CA ARG A 77 1.44 -10.34 -8.75
C ARG A 77 0.29 -9.33 -8.73
N SER A 78 0.58 -8.03 -8.93
CA SER A 78 -0.48 -7.02 -8.97
C SER A 78 -1.44 -7.23 -10.14
N MET A 79 -0.91 -7.64 -11.31
CA MET A 79 -1.72 -7.95 -12.48
C MET A 79 -2.57 -9.21 -12.27
N GLN A 80 -1.97 -10.27 -11.68
CA GLN A 80 -2.69 -11.50 -11.35
C GLN A 80 -3.82 -11.25 -10.34
N LEU A 81 -3.56 -10.50 -9.27
CA LEU A 81 -4.59 -10.16 -8.28
C LEU A 81 -5.76 -9.40 -8.91
N MET A 82 -5.49 -8.44 -9.80
CA MET A 82 -6.54 -7.73 -10.53
C MET A 82 -7.37 -8.64 -11.43
N GLN A 83 -6.74 -9.66 -12.02
CA GLN A 83 -7.41 -10.57 -12.94
C GLN A 83 -8.24 -11.63 -12.22
N PHE A 84 -7.71 -12.19 -11.13
CA PHE A 84 -8.29 -13.37 -10.47
C PHE A 84 -9.08 -13.07 -9.20
N THR A 85 -8.94 -11.87 -8.61
CA THR A 85 -9.66 -11.51 -7.38
C THR A 85 -10.93 -10.73 -7.72
N GLU A 86 -12.07 -11.33 -7.48
CA GLU A 86 -13.40 -10.71 -7.76
C GLU A 86 -13.59 -9.36 -7.03
N ALA A 87 -13.06 -9.24 -5.81
CA ALA A 87 -13.14 -8.01 -5.03
C ALA A 87 -12.51 -6.79 -5.72
N TYR A 88 -11.57 -6.97 -6.65
CA TYR A 88 -10.94 -5.86 -7.37
C TYR A 88 -11.63 -5.53 -8.71
N LYS A 89 -12.58 -6.34 -9.15
CA LYS A 89 -13.31 -6.13 -10.41
C LYS A 89 -14.47 -5.15 -10.27
N LYS A 90 -14.96 -4.94 -9.05
CA LYS A 90 -16.06 -4.03 -8.76
C LYS A 90 -15.59 -2.90 -7.86
N PRO A 91 -16.23 -1.73 -7.90
CA PRO A 91 -15.93 -0.65 -6.96
C PRO A 91 -16.10 -1.11 -5.51
N LEU A 92 -15.25 -0.58 -4.65
CA LEU A 92 -15.36 -0.71 -3.20
C LEU A 92 -15.88 0.62 -2.66
N ASP A 93 -17.01 0.59 -2.00
CA ASP A 93 -17.61 1.77 -1.40
C ASP A 93 -17.19 1.84 0.07
N TYR A 94 -16.67 2.98 0.45
CA TYR A 94 -16.19 3.26 1.80
C TYR A 94 -17.04 4.35 2.44
N VAL A 95 -17.48 4.10 3.64
CA VAL A 95 -18.09 5.10 4.51
C VAL A 95 -17.24 5.23 5.76
N LEU A 96 -16.70 6.43 6.00
CA LEU A 96 -15.88 6.74 7.16
C LEU A 96 -16.66 7.69 8.07
N ASN A 97 -16.79 7.32 9.33
CA ASN A 97 -17.46 8.11 10.36
C ASN A 97 -16.71 8.01 11.70
N SER A 98 -17.28 8.50 12.78
CA SER A 98 -16.69 8.43 14.12
C SER A 98 -16.56 7.01 14.69
N GLU A 99 -17.35 6.04 14.22
CA GLU A 99 -17.35 4.67 14.72
C GLU A 99 -16.26 3.82 14.05
N GLY A 100 -15.96 4.11 12.77
CA GLY A 100 -15.00 3.31 12.02
C GLY A 100 -15.07 3.53 10.51
N ILE A 101 -14.63 2.52 9.79
CA ILE A 101 -14.66 2.45 8.35
C ILE A 101 -15.54 1.28 7.94
N THR A 102 -16.61 1.58 7.23
CA THR A 102 -17.44 0.58 6.60
C THR A 102 -17.02 0.43 5.15
N VAL A 103 -16.69 -0.80 4.77
CA VAL A 103 -16.35 -1.18 3.39
C VAL A 103 -17.49 -2.02 2.87
N SER A 104 -18.09 -1.63 1.76
CA SER A 104 -19.18 -2.36 1.13
C SER A 104 -18.90 -2.66 -0.34
N GLN A 105 -19.37 -3.81 -0.78
CA GLN A 105 -19.32 -4.24 -2.17
C GLN A 105 -20.55 -5.07 -2.49
N GLY A 106 -21.52 -4.47 -3.22
CA GLY A 106 -22.84 -5.06 -3.42
C GLY A 106 -23.58 -5.23 -2.11
N GLU A 107 -23.99 -6.46 -1.79
CA GLU A 107 -24.73 -6.77 -0.56
C GLU A 107 -23.82 -7.07 0.64
N VAL A 108 -22.52 -7.21 0.42
CA VAL A 108 -21.54 -7.50 1.48
C VAL A 108 -20.99 -6.20 2.04
N SER A 109 -21.09 -6.03 3.35
CA SER A 109 -20.47 -4.90 4.05
C SER A 109 -19.73 -5.38 5.30
N GLN A 110 -18.64 -4.71 5.61
CA GLN A 110 -17.84 -4.95 6.81
C GLN A 110 -17.44 -3.62 7.43
N THR A 111 -17.70 -3.47 8.71
CA THR A 111 -17.25 -2.31 9.48
C THR A 111 -16.01 -2.66 10.29
N ILE A 112 -15.02 -1.79 10.24
CA ILE A 112 -13.74 -1.89 10.95
C ILE A 112 -13.65 -0.70 11.88
N GLU A 113 -13.65 -0.95 13.17
CA GLU A 113 -13.49 0.06 14.21
C GLU A 113 -12.10 0.70 14.17
N TRP A 114 -11.97 1.98 14.58
CA TRP A 114 -10.70 2.70 14.57
C TRP A 114 -9.62 2.04 15.43
N ASP A 115 -10.01 1.38 16.52
CA ASP A 115 -9.09 0.67 17.41
C ASP A 115 -8.35 -0.48 16.72
N LYS A 116 -8.98 -1.09 15.72
CA LYS A 116 -8.38 -2.14 14.89
C LYS A 116 -7.45 -1.59 13.80
N CYS A 117 -7.45 -0.27 13.61
CA CYS A 117 -6.58 0.39 12.64
C CYS A 117 -5.15 0.50 13.19
N VAL A 118 -4.20 -0.07 12.46
CA VAL A 118 -2.79 -0.15 12.87
C VAL A 118 -2.04 1.12 12.55
N LYS A 119 -2.14 1.60 11.30
CA LYS A 119 -1.50 2.82 10.82
C LYS A 119 -2.11 3.30 9.51
N ALA A 120 -2.07 4.60 9.27
CA ALA A 120 -2.38 5.23 7.99
C ALA A 120 -1.10 5.82 7.40
N VAL A 121 -0.79 5.49 6.15
CA VAL A 121 0.43 5.94 5.48
C VAL A 121 0.13 6.44 4.08
N SER A 122 0.97 7.33 3.55
CA SER A 122 0.93 7.68 2.15
C SER A 122 1.99 6.93 1.36
N THR A 123 1.59 6.40 0.23
CA THR A 123 2.46 5.88 -0.81
C THR A 123 2.57 6.90 -1.94
N ARG A 124 3.22 6.55 -3.04
CA ARG A 124 3.34 7.42 -4.20
C ARG A 124 1.98 7.70 -4.87
N GLN A 125 1.10 6.69 -4.94
CA GLN A 125 -0.17 6.79 -5.65
C GLN A 125 -1.42 6.73 -4.76
N SER A 126 -1.25 6.38 -3.47
CA SER A 126 -2.39 6.07 -2.60
C SER A 126 -2.20 6.55 -1.17
N ILE A 127 -3.29 6.64 -0.44
CA ILE A 127 -3.33 6.59 1.01
C ILE A 127 -3.71 5.15 1.39
N VAL A 128 -2.96 4.57 2.30
CA VAL A 128 -3.15 3.18 2.74
C VAL A 128 -3.42 3.15 4.23
N LEU A 129 -4.57 2.62 4.61
CA LEU A 129 -4.93 2.36 5.99
C LEU A 129 -4.77 0.88 6.29
N TYR A 130 -3.82 0.53 7.14
CA TYR A 130 -3.62 -0.84 7.60
C TYR A 130 -4.59 -1.18 8.72
N THR A 131 -5.37 -2.22 8.52
CA THR A 131 -6.32 -2.78 9.48
C THR A 131 -5.82 -4.11 10.07
N GLY A 132 -4.61 -4.51 9.71
CA GLY A 132 -3.94 -5.70 10.19
C GLY A 132 -2.55 -5.84 9.58
N LYS A 133 -1.90 -6.96 9.85
CA LYS A 133 -0.54 -7.23 9.33
C LYS A 133 -0.52 -7.30 7.79
N ASN A 134 -1.54 -7.90 7.20
CA ASN A 134 -1.65 -8.14 5.76
C ASN A 134 -2.90 -7.51 5.14
N ASN A 135 -3.75 -6.87 5.95
CA ASN A 135 -4.99 -6.28 5.48
C ASN A 135 -4.86 -4.75 5.46
N ALA A 136 -5.31 -4.15 4.37
CA ALA A 136 -5.28 -2.71 4.21
C ALA A 136 -6.40 -2.23 3.29
N SER A 137 -6.97 -1.07 3.61
CA SER A 137 -7.81 -0.29 2.72
C SER A 137 -6.95 0.69 1.94
N ILE A 138 -7.10 0.72 0.62
CA ILE A 138 -6.25 1.49 -0.29
C ILE A 138 -7.11 2.55 -0.97
N PHE A 139 -6.72 3.81 -0.80
CA PHE A 139 -7.43 4.98 -1.34
C PHE A 139 -6.54 5.65 -2.40
N PRO A 140 -6.81 5.43 -3.72
CA PRO A 140 -6.01 6.03 -4.78
C PRO A 140 -6.12 7.57 -4.77
N ARG A 141 -5.01 8.29 -4.69
CA ARG A 141 -4.99 9.76 -4.61
C ARG A 141 -5.73 10.44 -5.75
N LYS A 142 -5.63 9.88 -6.97
CA LYS A 142 -6.32 10.41 -8.16
C LYS A 142 -7.85 10.36 -8.05
N GLN A 143 -8.39 9.42 -7.28
CA GLN A 143 -9.83 9.26 -7.08
C GLN A 143 -10.35 10.06 -5.89
N LEU A 144 -9.45 10.42 -4.96
CA LEU A 144 -9.80 11.24 -3.80
C LEU A 144 -10.05 12.71 -4.18
N GLY A 145 -9.25 13.27 -5.07
CA GLY A 145 -9.39 14.68 -5.48
C GLY A 145 -9.49 15.61 -4.26
N ASP A 146 -10.55 16.43 -4.23
CA ASP A 146 -10.81 17.39 -3.15
C ASP A 146 -11.20 16.73 -1.82
N LYS A 147 -11.52 15.43 -1.81
CA LYS A 147 -11.84 14.68 -0.59
C LYS A 147 -10.59 14.25 0.20
N LEU A 148 -9.39 14.39 -0.38
CA LEU A 148 -8.13 14.00 0.28
C LEU A 148 -7.92 14.70 1.64
N PRO A 149 -8.05 16.04 1.77
CA PRO A 149 -7.89 16.69 3.07
C PRO A 149 -8.92 16.22 4.11
N ALA A 150 -10.17 16.01 3.68
CA ALA A 150 -11.22 15.50 4.55
C ALA A 150 -10.91 14.07 5.05
N LEU A 151 -10.44 13.18 4.17
CA LEU A 151 -10.02 11.83 4.54
C LEU A 151 -8.89 11.85 5.58
N VAL A 152 -7.89 12.71 5.37
CA VAL A 152 -6.76 12.85 6.30
C VAL A 152 -7.22 13.39 7.64
N ALA A 153 -8.17 14.36 7.65
CA ALA A 153 -8.74 14.90 8.88
C ALA A 153 -9.46 13.82 9.70
N VAL A 154 -10.27 12.97 9.07
CA VAL A 154 -10.95 11.86 9.75
C VAL A 154 -9.94 10.88 10.37
N PHE A 155 -8.85 10.56 9.68
CA PHE A 155 -7.80 9.73 10.27
C PHE A 155 -7.10 10.41 11.47
N ALA A 156 -6.82 11.72 11.36
CA ALA A 156 -6.19 12.47 12.43
C ALA A 156 -7.08 12.64 13.67
N GLU A 157 -8.40 12.71 13.48
CA GLU A 157 -9.38 12.83 14.57
C GLU A 157 -9.62 11.51 15.31
N ASN A 158 -9.55 10.37 14.61
CA ASN A 158 -9.96 9.08 15.14
C ASN A 158 -8.78 8.10 15.40
N MET A 159 -7.56 8.44 14.99
CA MET A 159 -6.38 7.60 15.20
C MET A 159 -5.30 8.36 15.99
N ASP A 160 -4.45 7.61 16.71
CA ASP A 160 -3.26 8.18 17.35
C ASP A 160 -2.39 8.91 16.30
N PRO A 161 -1.99 10.17 16.53
CA PRO A 161 -1.12 10.93 15.61
C PRO A 161 0.16 10.21 15.21
N LYS A 162 0.72 9.36 16.08
CA LYS A 162 1.91 8.55 15.79
C LYS A 162 1.65 7.47 14.72
N LYS A 163 0.39 7.06 14.56
CA LYS A 163 -0.04 6.06 13.58
C LYS A 163 -0.39 6.69 12.23
N VAL A 164 -0.59 8.00 12.15
CA VAL A 164 -0.95 8.72 10.91
C VAL A 164 0.31 9.33 10.30
N ARG A 165 0.84 8.71 9.25
CA ARG A 165 2.07 9.13 8.56
C ARG A 165 1.76 9.47 7.10
N ILE A 166 0.91 10.47 6.91
CA ILE A 166 0.46 10.91 5.59
C ILE A 166 1.23 12.17 5.21
N ARG A 167 1.82 12.16 4.01
CA ARG A 167 2.47 13.33 3.38
C ARG A 167 1.59 13.82 2.24
N TYR A 168 1.40 15.12 2.15
CA TYR A 168 0.67 15.81 1.07
C TYR A 168 1.50 15.83 -0.22
#